data_7eb6d36d950360385f5e8f298a5f3b78
#
_entry.id   7eb6d36d950360385f5e8f298a5f3b78
#
_cell.length_a   1.000
_cell.length_b   1.000
_cell.length_c   1.000
_cell.angle_alpha   90.00
_cell.angle_beta   90.00
_cell.angle_gamma   90.00
#
_symmetry.space_group_name_H-M   'P 1'
#
loop_
_entity.id
_entity.type
_entity.pdbx_description
1 polymer ?
#
loop_
_entity_poly.entity_id
_entity_poly.type
_entity_poly.pdbx_seq_one_letter_code
_entity_poly.pdbx_strand_id
1 'polypeptide(L)'
;MPPAQAMDDFHRPAPYAMTRQFLETELSLCDAAVISLDHWCFGGLLASRDDQVTTEEVLSRVADLRALLSAHPDVPVYMSSIIMRSSISTLSFRDLDAYYAMTEYSVASDRFERFALPEDREKAENARKRIPTDVLDKVFRVRRRNLQVNLAAVDLAAEGLVRSVSLLQEDSQLFGLHKKDQRVLLDRITETGTDRVYLRNGADEAGCVSALEALWAGRTPLPVQILFLGTEDFVAPFEDRPFQENMESACREIGLVRSESSPVVICVCCPPEADAPEQPVSSAILKVYAQKIDALLEENRQVYLLDLTRANGGTRELIGSVKDPDRLCGYSAWNTASNSMGSLLAQVLSDTLHGHSNRAFYCERLLDDLIYQETLRPEVQKLLSDLGEDVFSLKDKPRAESLLRSLYDRELPGLWPLKTIPRYTVSLPWARTFEVRADVLPEEEDCT
;
A
#
# COMPACT_ATOMS: atom_id res chain seq x y z
N MET A 1 10.89 7.10 -15.75
CA MET A 1 9.44 6.84 -15.54
C MET A 1 8.71 7.11 -16.86
N PRO A 2 7.62 6.39 -17.17
CA PRO A 2 6.80 6.69 -18.34
C PRO A 2 6.30 8.15 -18.33
N PRO A 3 6.08 8.76 -19.49
CA PRO A 3 5.47 10.08 -19.54
C PRO A 3 4.02 10.02 -19.03
N ALA A 4 3.49 11.15 -18.52
CA ALA A 4 2.16 11.20 -17.91
C ALA A 4 1.03 10.64 -18.82
N GLN A 5 1.18 10.77 -20.15
CA GLN A 5 0.22 10.25 -21.12
C GLN A 5 0.22 8.70 -21.22
N ALA A 6 1.28 8.05 -20.78
CA ALA A 6 1.40 6.58 -20.71
C ALA A 6 1.04 6.03 -19.33
N MET A 7 0.57 6.89 -18.40
CA MET A 7 0.09 6.50 -17.09
C MET A 7 -1.44 6.44 -17.07
N ASP A 8 -1.98 5.68 -16.12
CA ASP A 8 -3.39 5.71 -15.82
C ASP A 8 -3.82 7.02 -15.13
N ASP A 9 -5.10 7.30 -15.21
CA ASP A 9 -5.72 8.45 -14.54
C ASP A 9 -6.97 7.96 -13.83
N PHE A 10 -6.80 7.50 -12.61
CA PHE A 10 -7.80 6.89 -11.75
C PHE A 10 -8.51 5.72 -12.45
N HIS A 11 -9.71 5.93 -13.05
CA HIS A 11 -10.47 4.89 -13.77
C HIS A 11 -10.10 4.77 -15.25
N ARG A 12 -9.38 5.73 -15.79
CA ARG A 12 -8.94 5.68 -17.18
C ARG A 12 -7.64 4.87 -17.28
N PRO A 13 -7.67 3.70 -17.91
CA PRO A 13 -6.48 2.88 -18.04
C PRO A 13 -5.41 3.56 -18.88
N ALA A 14 -4.15 3.30 -18.55
CA ALA A 14 -3.02 3.68 -19.41
C ALA A 14 -3.16 3.02 -20.79
N PRO A 15 -2.85 3.74 -21.89
CA PRO A 15 -2.86 3.17 -23.23
C PRO A 15 -1.74 2.14 -23.41
N TYR A 16 -2.07 0.86 -23.60
CA TYR A 16 -1.10 -0.22 -23.72
C TYR A 16 0.00 0.05 -24.77
N ALA A 17 -0.38 0.59 -25.94
CA ALA A 17 0.59 0.89 -26.99
C ALA A 17 1.68 1.87 -26.53
N MET A 18 1.32 2.87 -25.71
CA MET A 18 2.27 3.85 -25.19
C MET A 18 3.18 3.25 -24.10
N THR A 19 2.60 2.45 -23.20
CA THR A 19 3.36 1.73 -22.17
C THR A 19 4.36 0.76 -22.82
N ARG A 20 3.91 0.01 -23.82
CA ARG A 20 4.75 -0.91 -24.60
C ARG A 20 5.88 -0.16 -25.31
N GLN A 21 5.56 0.88 -26.06
CA GLN A 21 6.57 1.68 -26.78
C GLN A 21 7.61 2.28 -25.83
N PHE A 22 7.17 2.78 -24.67
CA PHE A 22 8.09 3.29 -23.64
C PHE A 22 9.06 2.20 -23.18
N LEU A 23 8.56 1.03 -22.80
CA LEU A 23 9.41 -0.05 -22.32
C LEU A 23 10.37 -0.57 -23.41
N GLU A 24 9.89 -0.73 -24.65
CA GLU A 24 10.73 -1.12 -25.81
C GLU A 24 11.87 -0.12 -26.07
N THR A 25 11.62 1.17 -25.84
CA THR A 25 12.62 2.21 -26.08
C THR A 25 13.64 2.31 -24.95
N GLU A 26 13.16 2.24 -23.70
CA GLU A 26 13.96 2.59 -22.52
C GLU A 26 14.68 1.39 -21.88
N LEU A 27 14.18 0.17 -22.08
CA LEU A 27 14.68 -1.01 -21.37
C LEU A 27 16.17 -1.24 -21.58
N SER A 28 16.67 -1.07 -22.80
CA SER A 28 18.09 -1.23 -23.12
C SER A 28 19.00 -0.10 -22.60
N LEU A 29 18.41 0.99 -22.10
CA LEU A 29 19.12 2.17 -21.61
C LEU A 29 19.18 2.22 -20.07
N CYS A 30 18.59 1.25 -19.40
CA CYS A 30 18.46 1.21 -17.94
C CYS A 30 19.46 0.24 -17.30
N ASP A 31 19.96 0.60 -16.11
CA ASP A 31 20.71 -0.32 -15.26
C ASP A 31 19.81 -1.34 -14.56
N ALA A 32 18.50 -1.01 -14.38
CA ALA A 32 17.47 -1.88 -13.85
C ALA A 32 16.08 -1.37 -14.26
N ALA A 33 15.09 -2.26 -14.28
CA ALA A 33 13.70 -1.89 -14.55
C ALA A 33 12.76 -2.35 -13.41
N VAL A 34 11.78 -1.50 -13.08
CA VAL A 34 10.66 -1.83 -12.17
C VAL A 34 9.38 -1.87 -12.98
N ILE A 35 8.68 -3.00 -12.96
CA ILE A 35 7.50 -3.23 -13.80
C ILE A 35 6.31 -3.65 -12.92
N SER A 36 5.24 -2.84 -12.94
CA SER A 36 3.93 -3.28 -12.46
C SER A 36 3.24 -4.09 -13.55
N LEU A 37 2.99 -5.37 -13.27
CA LEU A 37 2.31 -6.25 -14.22
C LEU A 37 0.83 -5.87 -14.40
N ASP A 38 0.22 -5.28 -13.37
CA ASP A 38 -1.14 -4.73 -13.45
C ASP A 38 -1.21 -3.52 -14.40
N HIS A 39 -0.21 -2.64 -14.34
CA HIS A 39 -0.11 -1.52 -15.28
C HIS A 39 0.13 -2.02 -16.72
N TRP A 40 1.05 -2.97 -16.90
CA TRP A 40 1.34 -3.57 -18.20
C TRP A 40 0.14 -4.29 -18.82
N CYS A 41 -0.54 -5.14 -18.04
CA CYS A 41 -1.61 -6.00 -18.54
C CYS A 41 -2.95 -5.28 -18.66
N PHE A 42 -3.26 -4.36 -17.73
CA PHE A 42 -4.59 -3.76 -17.63
C PHE A 42 -4.58 -2.24 -17.82
N GLY A 43 -3.42 -1.61 -17.72
CA GLY A 43 -3.28 -0.17 -17.74
C GLY A 43 -3.46 0.46 -16.35
N GLY A 44 -3.32 -0.29 -15.25
CA GLY A 44 -3.38 0.20 -13.88
C GLY A 44 -4.14 -0.70 -12.93
N LEU A 45 -3.97 -0.47 -11.62
CA LEU A 45 -4.58 -1.28 -10.57
C LEU A 45 -6.11 -1.22 -10.60
N LEU A 46 -6.72 -0.05 -10.73
CA LEU A 46 -8.18 0.08 -10.79
C LEU A 46 -8.75 -0.56 -12.05
N ALA A 47 -8.06 -0.41 -13.19
CA ALA A 47 -8.43 -1.04 -14.46
C ALA A 47 -8.35 -2.59 -14.39
N SER A 48 -7.47 -3.14 -13.56
CA SER A 48 -7.39 -4.59 -13.35
C SER A 48 -8.65 -5.19 -12.73
N ARG A 49 -9.46 -4.37 -12.05
CA ARG A 49 -10.74 -4.76 -11.41
C ARG A 49 -11.93 -4.67 -12.36
N ASP A 50 -11.71 -4.22 -13.60
CA ASP A 50 -12.73 -4.12 -14.65
C ASP A 50 -12.52 -5.22 -15.72
N ASP A 51 -13.53 -5.51 -16.53
CA ASP A 51 -13.51 -6.53 -17.58
C ASP A 51 -13.34 -5.95 -19.01
N GLN A 52 -12.81 -4.73 -19.13
CA GLN A 52 -12.54 -4.07 -20.41
C GLN A 52 -11.47 -4.80 -21.23
N VAL A 53 -10.50 -5.44 -20.57
CA VAL A 53 -9.45 -6.23 -21.22
C VAL A 53 -9.78 -7.71 -21.09
N THR A 54 -9.80 -8.46 -22.19
CA THR A 54 -10.12 -9.88 -22.20
C THR A 54 -8.94 -10.74 -21.69
N THR A 55 -9.21 -12.01 -21.37
CA THR A 55 -8.16 -12.96 -20.97
C THR A 55 -7.15 -13.18 -22.10
N GLU A 56 -7.61 -13.27 -23.34
CA GLU A 56 -6.78 -13.47 -24.52
C GLU A 56 -5.84 -12.29 -24.74
N GLU A 57 -6.36 -11.06 -24.61
CA GLU A 57 -5.55 -9.84 -24.72
C GLU A 57 -4.49 -9.77 -23.62
N VAL A 58 -4.85 -10.10 -22.39
CA VAL A 58 -3.91 -10.11 -21.26
C VAL A 58 -2.79 -11.12 -21.48
N LEU A 59 -3.12 -12.34 -21.91
CA LEU A 59 -2.12 -13.37 -22.19
C LEU A 59 -1.21 -12.99 -23.37
N SER A 60 -1.75 -12.30 -24.39
CA SER A 60 -0.93 -11.72 -25.47
C SER A 60 0.04 -10.67 -24.95
N ARG A 61 -0.41 -9.77 -24.04
CA ARG A 61 0.46 -8.76 -23.43
C ARG A 61 1.55 -9.37 -22.56
N VAL A 62 1.24 -10.47 -21.84
CA VAL A 62 2.26 -11.23 -21.09
C VAL A 62 3.28 -11.87 -22.04
N ALA A 63 2.84 -12.41 -23.20
CA ALA A 63 3.75 -12.97 -24.20
C ALA A 63 4.65 -11.89 -24.82
N ASP A 64 4.11 -10.70 -25.10
CA ASP A 64 4.89 -9.54 -25.56
C ASP A 64 5.96 -9.16 -24.52
N LEU A 65 5.60 -9.11 -23.23
CA LEU A 65 6.56 -8.81 -22.16
C LEU A 65 7.65 -9.87 -22.07
N ARG A 66 7.28 -11.16 -22.09
CA ARG A 66 8.25 -12.27 -22.07
C ARG A 66 9.25 -12.16 -23.22
N ALA A 67 8.77 -11.87 -24.44
CA ALA A 67 9.65 -11.69 -25.61
C ALA A 67 10.61 -10.51 -25.42
N LEU A 68 10.10 -9.38 -24.89
CA LEU A 68 10.91 -8.19 -24.63
C LEU A 68 11.98 -8.46 -23.57
N LEU A 69 11.62 -9.08 -22.45
CA LEU A 69 12.57 -9.41 -21.37
C LEU A 69 13.63 -10.43 -21.85
N SER A 70 13.23 -11.41 -22.67
CA SER A 70 14.16 -12.39 -23.26
C SER A 70 15.17 -11.75 -24.22
N ALA A 71 14.81 -10.63 -24.85
CA ALA A 71 15.71 -9.87 -25.72
C ALA A 71 16.71 -8.99 -24.94
N HIS A 72 16.46 -8.76 -23.64
CA HIS A 72 17.29 -7.91 -22.77
C HIS A 72 17.69 -8.64 -21.46
N PRO A 73 18.37 -9.78 -21.54
CA PRO A 73 18.67 -10.63 -20.37
C PRO A 73 19.62 -9.98 -19.35
N ASP A 74 20.37 -8.97 -19.77
CA ASP A 74 21.36 -8.28 -18.94
C ASP A 74 20.71 -7.19 -18.03
N VAL A 75 19.47 -6.81 -18.29
CA VAL A 75 18.77 -5.80 -17.48
C VAL A 75 18.00 -6.50 -16.36
N PRO A 76 18.39 -6.33 -15.08
CA PRO A 76 17.62 -6.89 -13.97
C PRO A 76 16.27 -6.24 -13.85
N VAL A 77 15.21 -7.05 -13.80
CA VAL A 77 13.83 -6.59 -13.70
C VAL A 77 13.22 -6.99 -12.37
N TYR A 78 12.63 -6.04 -11.68
CA TYR A 78 11.89 -6.19 -10.43
C TYR A 78 10.40 -5.97 -10.74
N MET A 79 9.57 -6.93 -10.36
CA MET A 79 8.17 -6.96 -10.82
C MET A 79 7.21 -7.02 -9.65
N SER A 80 6.08 -6.32 -9.76
CA SER A 80 4.94 -6.51 -8.86
C SER A 80 3.71 -6.99 -9.61
N SER A 81 2.89 -7.80 -8.95
CA SER A 81 1.59 -8.24 -9.44
C SER A 81 0.60 -8.32 -8.27
N ILE A 82 -0.59 -7.76 -8.46
CA ILE A 82 -1.57 -7.63 -7.38
C ILE A 82 -2.54 -8.82 -7.37
N ILE A 83 -2.68 -9.45 -6.21
CA ILE A 83 -3.71 -10.45 -5.97
C ILE A 83 -5.00 -9.71 -5.63
N MET A 84 -6.03 -9.92 -6.44
CA MET A 84 -7.29 -9.16 -6.36
C MET A 84 -7.93 -9.24 -4.97
N ARG A 85 -8.42 -8.11 -4.47
CA ARG A 85 -9.17 -7.98 -3.20
C ARG A 85 -10.40 -8.88 -3.13
N SER A 86 -10.93 -9.04 -1.93
CA SER A 86 -12.15 -9.85 -1.68
C SER A 86 -13.46 -9.08 -1.94
N SER A 87 -13.39 -7.76 -2.07
CA SER A 87 -14.54 -6.85 -2.27
C SER A 87 -14.54 -6.26 -3.68
N ILE A 88 -15.55 -5.45 -3.98
CA ILE A 88 -15.60 -4.62 -5.19
C ILE A 88 -15.03 -3.22 -4.92
N SER A 89 -14.74 -2.44 -5.97
CA SER A 89 -14.42 -1.02 -5.83
C SER A 89 -15.66 -0.21 -5.48
N THR A 90 -15.54 0.73 -4.55
CA THR A 90 -16.61 1.67 -4.19
C THR A 90 -16.41 2.98 -4.96
N LEU A 91 -17.32 3.27 -5.88
CA LEU A 91 -17.28 4.47 -6.73
C LEU A 91 -18.30 5.52 -6.29
N SER A 92 -19.27 5.10 -5.47
CA SER A 92 -20.33 5.93 -4.94
C SER A 92 -20.91 5.33 -3.65
N PHE A 93 -21.69 6.11 -2.91
CA PHE A 93 -22.44 5.59 -1.76
C PHE A 93 -23.38 4.41 -2.11
N ARG A 94 -23.82 4.31 -3.36
CA ARG A 94 -24.73 3.24 -3.82
C ARG A 94 -24.04 1.86 -3.86
N ASP A 95 -22.72 1.84 -3.96
CA ASP A 95 -21.95 0.60 -4.06
C ASP A 95 -21.67 -0.05 -2.69
N LEU A 96 -21.91 0.70 -1.58
CA LEU A 96 -21.54 0.25 -0.24
C LEU A 96 -22.22 -1.06 0.18
N ASP A 97 -23.54 -1.22 -0.10
CA ASP A 97 -24.23 -2.48 0.27
C ASP A 97 -23.69 -3.68 -0.51
N ALA A 98 -23.42 -3.52 -1.80
CA ALA A 98 -22.79 -4.56 -2.62
C ALA A 98 -21.34 -4.82 -2.18
N TYR A 99 -20.59 -3.80 -1.76
CA TYR A 99 -19.25 -3.93 -1.21
C TYR A 99 -19.24 -4.80 0.05
N TYR A 100 -20.09 -4.49 1.04
CA TYR A 100 -20.18 -5.26 2.27
C TYR A 100 -20.71 -6.68 2.02
N ALA A 101 -21.73 -6.82 1.16
CA ALA A 101 -22.29 -8.13 0.80
C ALA A 101 -21.24 -8.99 0.09
N MET A 102 -20.40 -8.41 -0.78
CA MET A 102 -19.32 -9.15 -1.46
C MET A 102 -18.25 -9.62 -0.48
N THR A 103 -17.86 -8.76 0.48
CA THR A 103 -16.90 -9.11 1.54
C THR A 103 -17.45 -10.25 2.40
N GLU A 104 -18.70 -10.14 2.87
CA GLU A 104 -19.37 -11.19 3.66
C GLU A 104 -19.48 -12.50 2.90
N TYR A 105 -19.88 -12.46 1.63
CA TYR A 105 -19.96 -13.63 0.75
C TYR A 105 -18.58 -14.29 0.60
N SER A 106 -17.56 -13.49 0.35
CA SER A 106 -16.19 -13.97 0.17
C SER A 106 -15.68 -14.73 1.41
N VAL A 107 -15.84 -14.12 2.58
CA VAL A 107 -15.41 -14.71 3.86
C VAL A 107 -16.19 -15.98 4.18
N ALA A 108 -17.52 -15.90 4.14
CA ALA A 108 -18.38 -17.04 4.48
C ALA A 108 -18.21 -18.22 3.53
N SER A 109 -17.98 -17.96 2.23
CA SER A 109 -17.74 -19.00 1.23
C SER A 109 -16.43 -19.76 1.47
N ASP A 110 -15.33 -19.05 1.79
CA ASP A 110 -14.04 -19.69 2.09
C ASP A 110 -14.11 -20.49 3.40
N ARG A 111 -14.76 -19.93 4.44
CA ARG A 111 -14.97 -20.61 5.72
C ARG A 111 -15.80 -21.88 5.57
N PHE A 112 -16.91 -21.81 4.80
CA PHE A 112 -17.73 -22.98 4.53
C PHE A 112 -16.94 -24.07 3.79
N GLU A 113 -16.14 -23.70 2.81
CA GLU A 113 -15.30 -24.66 2.08
C GLU A 113 -14.28 -25.36 2.99
N ARG A 114 -13.72 -24.62 3.98
CA ARG A 114 -12.68 -25.16 4.89
C ARG A 114 -13.26 -25.96 6.05
N PHE A 115 -14.33 -25.48 6.65
CA PHE A 115 -14.83 -25.97 7.93
C PHE A 115 -16.20 -26.69 7.82
N ALA A 116 -16.87 -26.57 6.68
CA ALA A 116 -18.20 -27.14 6.39
C ALA A 116 -19.28 -26.74 7.44
N LEU A 117 -19.17 -25.56 8.07
CA LEU A 117 -20.09 -25.09 9.10
C LEU A 117 -21.40 -24.61 8.44
N PRO A 118 -22.59 -25.13 8.86
CA PRO A 118 -23.87 -24.73 8.27
C PRO A 118 -24.15 -23.22 8.34
N GLU A 119 -23.76 -22.56 9.42
CA GLU A 119 -23.91 -21.11 9.58
C GLU A 119 -23.11 -20.31 8.55
N ASP A 120 -21.92 -20.75 8.15
CA ASP A 120 -21.12 -20.07 7.13
C ASP A 120 -21.77 -20.25 5.75
N ARG A 121 -22.39 -21.40 5.47
CA ARG A 121 -23.19 -21.62 4.26
C ARG A 121 -24.39 -20.65 4.20
N GLU A 122 -25.16 -20.57 5.29
CA GLU A 122 -26.32 -19.69 5.38
C GLU A 122 -25.91 -18.21 5.19
N LYS A 123 -24.81 -17.77 5.82
CA LYS A 123 -24.26 -16.44 5.63
C LYS A 123 -23.88 -16.17 4.19
N ALA A 124 -23.18 -17.11 3.53
CA ALA A 124 -22.82 -16.98 2.12
C ALA A 124 -24.06 -16.87 1.22
N GLU A 125 -25.08 -17.71 1.43
CA GLU A 125 -26.33 -17.67 0.66
C GLU A 125 -27.10 -16.36 0.87
N ASN A 126 -27.13 -15.82 2.08
CA ASN A 126 -27.79 -14.55 2.39
C ASN A 126 -27.02 -13.35 1.82
N ALA A 127 -25.71 -13.30 1.95
CA ALA A 127 -24.88 -12.27 1.33
C ALA A 127 -25.01 -12.32 -0.21
N ARG A 128 -25.03 -13.53 -0.80
CA ARG A 128 -25.20 -13.73 -2.25
C ARG A 128 -26.48 -13.07 -2.81
N LYS A 129 -27.59 -13.11 -2.06
CA LYS A 129 -28.87 -12.51 -2.47
C LYS A 129 -28.81 -10.99 -2.57
N ARG A 130 -27.91 -10.35 -1.83
CA ARG A 130 -27.71 -8.88 -1.82
C ARG A 130 -26.78 -8.40 -2.93
N ILE A 131 -26.05 -9.31 -3.58
CA ILE A 131 -25.13 -8.98 -4.66
C ILE A 131 -25.86 -9.13 -6.00
N PRO A 132 -25.94 -8.08 -6.86
CA PRO A 132 -26.44 -8.22 -8.22
C PRO A 132 -25.71 -9.32 -8.98
N THR A 133 -26.44 -10.12 -9.77
CA THR A 133 -25.88 -11.29 -10.43
C THR A 133 -24.77 -10.92 -11.41
N ASP A 134 -24.98 -9.86 -12.19
CA ASP A 134 -23.99 -9.33 -13.14
C ASP A 134 -22.70 -8.87 -12.46
N VAL A 135 -22.81 -8.23 -11.28
CA VAL A 135 -21.66 -7.83 -10.45
C VAL A 135 -20.86 -9.05 -10.01
N LEU A 136 -21.53 -10.07 -9.47
CA LEU A 136 -20.85 -11.28 -9.02
C LEU A 136 -20.19 -12.03 -10.19
N ASP A 137 -20.89 -12.18 -11.31
CA ASP A 137 -20.35 -12.84 -12.50
C ASP A 137 -19.14 -12.08 -13.05
N LYS A 138 -19.17 -10.75 -13.05
CA LYS A 138 -18.03 -9.89 -13.39
C LYS A 138 -16.86 -10.14 -12.45
N VAL A 139 -17.07 -10.13 -11.13
CA VAL A 139 -16.01 -10.38 -10.14
C VAL A 139 -15.32 -11.72 -10.38
N PHE A 140 -16.07 -12.79 -10.63
CA PHE A 140 -15.47 -14.10 -10.89
C PHE A 140 -14.72 -14.19 -12.23
N ARG A 141 -15.21 -13.52 -13.28
CA ARG A 141 -14.48 -13.45 -14.57
C ARG A 141 -13.16 -12.72 -14.40
N VAL A 142 -13.20 -11.52 -13.80
CA VAL A 142 -12.04 -10.68 -13.57
C VAL A 142 -11.01 -11.38 -12.68
N ARG A 143 -11.44 -11.96 -11.56
CA ARG A 143 -10.57 -12.72 -10.65
C ARG A 143 -9.85 -13.85 -11.35
N ARG A 144 -10.57 -14.63 -12.17
CA ARG A 144 -9.97 -15.74 -12.92
C ARG A 144 -8.93 -15.26 -13.93
N ARG A 145 -9.20 -14.16 -14.62
CA ARG A 145 -8.27 -13.54 -15.55
C ARG A 145 -7.02 -13.02 -14.82
N ASN A 146 -7.20 -12.30 -13.69
CA ASN A 146 -6.09 -11.75 -12.92
C ASN A 146 -5.21 -12.85 -12.31
N LEU A 147 -5.79 -13.96 -11.86
CA LEU A 147 -5.03 -15.12 -11.41
C LEU A 147 -4.10 -15.66 -12.50
N GLN A 148 -4.51 -15.67 -13.80
CA GLN A 148 -3.61 -16.06 -14.89
C GLN A 148 -2.41 -15.10 -15.02
N VAL A 149 -2.59 -13.81 -14.75
CA VAL A 149 -1.49 -12.82 -14.73
C VAL A 149 -0.56 -13.08 -13.56
N ASN A 150 -1.11 -13.33 -12.36
CA ASN A 150 -0.28 -13.66 -11.20
C ASN A 150 0.52 -14.96 -11.40
N LEU A 151 -0.08 -15.98 -12.02
CA LEU A 151 0.63 -17.23 -12.37
C LEU A 151 1.74 -16.97 -13.39
N ALA A 152 1.48 -16.14 -14.41
CA ALA A 152 2.49 -15.76 -15.38
C ALA A 152 3.67 -14.99 -14.74
N ALA A 153 3.43 -14.19 -13.69
CA ALA A 153 4.50 -13.55 -12.91
C ALA A 153 5.41 -14.60 -12.25
N VAL A 154 4.82 -15.64 -11.64
CA VAL A 154 5.59 -16.78 -11.07
C VAL A 154 6.40 -17.50 -12.16
N ASP A 155 5.82 -17.72 -13.33
CA ASP A 155 6.50 -18.36 -14.45
C ASP A 155 7.69 -17.53 -14.96
N LEU A 156 7.52 -16.22 -15.11
CA LEU A 156 8.61 -15.30 -15.50
C LEU A 156 9.77 -15.33 -14.48
N ALA A 157 9.46 -15.45 -13.20
CA ALA A 157 10.46 -15.62 -12.14
C ALA A 157 11.19 -16.97 -12.25
N ALA A 158 10.45 -18.06 -12.47
CA ALA A 158 10.99 -19.40 -12.63
C ALA A 158 11.86 -19.54 -13.89
N GLU A 159 11.49 -18.87 -14.98
CA GLU A 159 12.26 -18.79 -16.22
C GLU A 159 13.55 -17.95 -16.07
N GLY A 160 13.70 -17.23 -14.94
CA GLY A 160 14.85 -16.36 -14.70
C GLY A 160 14.81 -15.02 -15.46
N LEU A 161 13.67 -14.66 -16.06
CA LEU A 161 13.49 -13.43 -16.82
C LEU A 161 13.32 -12.19 -15.92
N VAL A 162 13.01 -12.39 -14.64
CA VAL A 162 12.93 -11.32 -13.66
C VAL A 162 13.79 -11.66 -12.44
N ARG A 163 14.30 -10.63 -11.76
CA ARG A 163 15.12 -10.76 -10.56
C ARG A 163 14.28 -11.14 -9.37
N SER A 164 13.13 -10.52 -9.23
CA SER A 164 12.14 -10.79 -8.18
C SER A 164 10.73 -10.47 -8.63
N VAL A 165 9.76 -11.06 -7.95
CA VAL A 165 8.33 -10.79 -8.08
C VAL A 165 7.72 -10.59 -6.70
N SER A 166 7.12 -9.43 -6.47
CA SER A 166 6.25 -9.18 -5.32
C SER A 166 4.82 -9.52 -5.71
N LEU A 167 4.28 -10.64 -5.19
CA LEU A 167 2.86 -10.96 -5.24
C LEU A 167 2.17 -10.28 -4.05
N LEU A 168 1.45 -9.20 -4.32
CA LEU A 168 0.91 -8.34 -3.27
C LEU A 168 -0.60 -8.56 -3.12
N GLN A 169 -1.00 -8.99 -1.93
CA GLN A 169 -2.41 -9.12 -1.58
C GLN A 169 -2.95 -7.76 -1.16
N GLU A 170 -3.80 -7.17 -2.01
CA GLU A 170 -4.55 -5.97 -1.62
C GLU A 170 -5.68 -6.32 -0.64
N ASP A 171 -6.47 -5.32 -0.20
CA ASP A 171 -7.52 -5.43 0.83
C ASP A 171 -8.15 -6.81 0.94
N SER A 172 -8.01 -7.43 2.08
CA SER A 172 -8.39 -8.81 2.34
C SER A 172 -8.90 -8.99 3.77
N GLN A 173 -9.19 -10.23 4.13
CA GLN A 173 -9.61 -10.67 5.45
C GLN A 173 -8.91 -12.02 5.74
N LEU A 174 -8.90 -12.50 6.97
CA LEU A 174 -8.35 -13.81 7.33
C LEU A 174 -8.85 -14.96 6.45
N PHE A 175 -10.08 -14.84 5.95
CA PHE A 175 -10.74 -15.76 5.03
C PHE A 175 -11.26 -15.02 3.81
N GLY A 176 -11.39 -15.72 2.69
CA GLY A 176 -12.00 -15.13 1.50
C GLY A 176 -11.55 -15.73 0.19
N LEU A 177 -12.13 -15.26 -0.90
CA LEU A 177 -11.83 -15.76 -2.26
C LEU A 177 -10.35 -15.62 -2.63
N HIS A 178 -9.68 -14.59 -2.13
CA HIS A 178 -8.23 -14.38 -2.31
C HIS A 178 -7.40 -15.54 -1.76
N LYS A 179 -7.85 -16.21 -0.68
CA LYS A 179 -7.15 -17.37 -0.13
C LYS A 179 -7.10 -18.56 -1.09
N LYS A 180 -8.12 -18.69 -1.98
CA LYS A 180 -8.10 -19.68 -3.05
C LYS A 180 -7.02 -19.37 -4.07
N ASP A 181 -6.96 -18.10 -4.50
CA ASP A 181 -5.95 -17.65 -5.44
C ASP A 181 -4.54 -17.82 -4.87
N GLN A 182 -4.34 -17.42 -3.59
CA GLN A 182 -3.05 -17.61 -2.91
C GLN A 182 -2.61 -19.07 -2.85
N ARG A 183 -3.53 -20.01 -2.57
CA ARG A 183 -3.20 -21.47 -2.59
C ARG A 183 -2.68 -21.89 -3.96
N VAL A 184 -3.38 -21.52 -5.02
CA VAL A 184 -2.96 -21.84 -6.41
C VAL A 184 -1.57 -21.26 -6.71
N LEU A 185 -1.31 -20.04 -6.27
CA LEU A 185 -0.02 -19.38 -6.45
C LEU A 185 1.10 -20.05 -5.64
N LEU A 186 0.83 -20.41 -4.38
CA LEU A 186 1.80 -21.13 -3.53
C LEU A 186 2.12 -22.52 -4.08
N ASP A 187 1.11 -23.23 -4.60
CA ASP A 187 1.32 -24.50 -5.28
C ASP A 187 2.22 -24.31 -6.51
N ARG A 188 1.98 -23.27 -7.33
CA ARG A 188 2.81 -22.96 -8.50
C ARG A 188 4.24 -22.58 -8.12
N ILE A 189 4.45 -21.77 -7.07
CA ILE A 189 5.77 -21.42 -6.54
C ILE A 189 6.51 -22.70 -6.11
N THR A 190 5.80 -23.60 -5.42
CA THR A 190 6.38 -24.89 -4.98
C THR A 190 6.74 -25.79 -6.16
N GLU A 191 5.87 -25.92 -7.16
CA GLU A 191 6.10 -26.71 -8.37
C GLU A 191 7.33 -26.21 -9.17
N THR A 192 7.48 -24.89 -9.27
CA THR A 192 8.60 -24.29 -10.00
C THR A 192 9.91 -24.28 -9.22
N GLY A 193 9.83 -24.37 -7.90
CA GLY A 193 10.99 -24.27 -7.00
C GLY A 193 11.69 -22.93 -7.00
N THR A 194 11.03 -21.87 -7.50
CA THR A 194 11.61 -20.52 -7.54
C THR A 194 11.65 -19.88 -6.15
N ASP A 195 12.77 -19.26 -5.80
CA ASP A 195 12.98 -18.48 -4.58
C ASP A 195 12.85 -16.95 -4.79
N ARG A 196 12.45 -16.55 -6.00
CA ARG A 196 12.37 -15.14 -6.44
C ARG A 196 11.00 -14.51 -6.26
N VAL A 197 10.05 -15.19 -5.60
CA VAL A 197 8.69 -14.71 -5.42
C VAL A 197 8.40 -14.46 -3.95
N TYR A 198 7.96 -13.24 -3.64
CA TYR A 198 7.57 -12.79 -2.31
C TYR A 198 6.06 -12.57 -2.27
N LEU A 199 5.37 -13.29 -1.38
CA LEU A 199 3.92 -13.14 -1.20
C LEU A 199 3.65 -12.48 0.16
N ARG A 200 3.06 -11.29 0.15
CA ARG A 200 2.70 -10.49 1.33
C ARG A 200 1.49 -9.60 1.08
N ASN A 201 0.96 -8.98 2.13
CA ASN A 201 -0.02 -7.91 1.94
C ASN A 201 0.65 -6.62 1.43
N GLY A 202 -0.14 -5.76 0.80
CA GLY A 202 0.27 -4.49 0.23
C GLY A 202 -0.29 -4.28 -1.18
N ALA A 203 -0.09 -3.12 -1.73
CA ALA A 203 -0.39 -2.76 -3.11
C ALA A 203 0.25 -1.43 -3.53
N ASP A 204 -0.07 -0.33 -2.81
CA ASP A 204 0.24 1.04 -3.24
C ASP A 204 1.74 1.34 -3.15
N GLU A 205 2.45 0.70 -2.24
CA GLU A 205 3.89 0.85 -2.01
C GLU A 205 4.77 0.06 -3.00
N ALA A 206 4.17 -0.80 -3.83
CA ALA A 206 4.89 -1.75 -4.68
C ALA A 206 6.02 -1.12 -5.50
N GLY A 207 5.75 0.01 -6.14
CA GLY A 207 6.72 0.69 -6.99
C GLY A 207 7.93 1.21 -6.24
N CYS A 208 7.75 1.80 -5.05
CA CYS A 208 8.86 2.31 -4.25
C CYS A 208 9.66 1.19 -3.60
N VAL A 209 9.02 0.12 -3.12
CA VAL A 209 9.71 -1.06 -2.57
C VAL A 209 10.58 -1.72 -3.63
N SER A 210 10.03 -2.01 -4.82
CA SER A 210 10.79 -2.62 -5.93
C SER A 210 11.93 -1.72 -6.43
N ALA A 211 11.74 -0.40 -6.45
CA ALA A 211 12.81 0.53 -6.83
C ALA A 211 13.97 0.50 -5.83
N LEU A 212 13.67 0.39 -4.54
CA LEU A 212 14.69 0.30 -3.50
C LEU A 212 15.36 -1.07 -3.44
N GLU A 213 14.62 -2.15 -3.70
CA GLU A 213 15.21 -3.46 -3.93
C GLU A 213 16.27 -3.39 -5.05
N ALA A 214 15.92 -2.75 -6.18
CA ALA A 214 16.85 -2.55 -7.28
C ALA A 214 18.10 -1.73 -6.88
N LEU A 215 17.91 -0.64 -6.16
CA LEU A 215 18.98 0.25 -5.70
C LEU A 215 19.86 -0.40 -4.62
N TRP A 216 19.30 -1.32 -3.81
CA TRP A 216 20.04 -2.03 -2.76
C TRP A 216 20.69 -3.32 -3.25
N ALA A 217 20.34 -3.79 -4.45
CA ALA A 217 20.83 -5.05 -5.00
C ALA A 217 22.37 -5.12 -5.00
N GLY A 218 22.91 -6.26 -4.53
CA GLY A 218 24.35 -6.48 -4.42
C GLY A 218 25.03 -5.77 -3.25
N ARG A 219 24.31 -5.02 -2.42
CA ARG A 219 24.85 -4.41 -1.19
C ARG A 219 24.78 -5.38 -0.02
N THR A 220 25.55 -5.08 1.01
CA THR A 220 25.45 -5.80 2.29
C THR A 220 24.07 -5.57 2.91
N PRO A 221 23.38 -6.61 3.40
CA PRO A 221 22.11 -6.46 4.09
C PRO A 221 22.18 -5.44 5.22
N LEU A 222 21.19 -4.54 5.28
CA LEU A 222 21.13 -3.50 6.29
C LEU A 222 20.57 -4.07 7.60
N PRO A 223 21.32 -4.06 8.72
CA PRO A 223 20.77 -4.45 9.99
C PRO A 223 19.79 -3.40 10.49
N VAL A 224 18.61 -3.84 10.96
CA VAL A 224 17.57 -2.99 11.56
C VAL A 224 17.02 -3.66 12.82
N GLN A 225 16.74 -2.89 13.86
CA GLN A 225 15.96 -3.37 14.98
C GLN A 225 14.48 -3.12 14.69
N ILE A 226 13.64 -4.15 14.79
CA ILE A 226 12.19 -4.04 14.69
C ILE A 226 11.63 -4.23 16.09
N LEU A 227 11.07 -3.17 16.64
CA LEU A 227 10.51 -3.13 18.00
C LEU A 227 8.99 -2.99 17.92
N PHE A 228 8.28 -4.05 18.23
CA PHE A 228 6.82 -4.00 18.38
C PHE A 228 6.44 -3.38 19.72
N LEU A 229 5.65 -2.31 19.66
CA LEU A 229 5.00 -1.67 20.80
C LEU A 229 3.51 -2.03 20.73
N GLY A 230 3.17 -3.19 21.25
CA GLY A 230 1.90 -3.87 21.14
C GLY A 230 2.12 -5.36 20.97
N THR A 231 1.21 -6.07 20.29
CA THR A 231 1.36 -7.49 20.02
C THR A 231 1.94 -7.76 18.62
N GLU A 232 2.89 -8.69 18.54
CA GLU A 232 3.48 -9.12 17.25
C GLU A 232 2.48 -9.94 16.41
N ASP A 233 1.53 -10.63 17.06
CA ASP A 233 0.50 -11.45 16.41
C ASP A 233 -0.68 -10.63 15.83
N PHE A 234 -0.57 -9.31 15.86
CA PHE A 234 -1.59 -8.40 15.34
C PHE A 234 -1.87 -8.67 13.86
N VAL A 235 -3.14 -8.93 13.55
CA VAL A 235 -3.62 -8.95 12.17
C VAL A 235 -4.30 -7.61 11.89
N ALA A 236 -3.70 -6.82 11.01
CA ALA A 236 -4.22 -5.51 10.72
C ALA A 236 -5.56 -5.57 9.96
N PRO A 237 -6.45 -4.57 10.14
CA PRO A 237 -7.61 -4.43 9.28
C PRO A 237 -7.21 -4.42 7.80
N PHE A 238 -8.01 -5.10 6.97
CA PHE A 238 -7.78 -5.29 5.53
C PHE A 238 -6.58 -6.19 5.17
N GLU A 239 -6.01 -6.93 6.13
CA GLU A 239 -4.93 -7.89 5.90
C GLU A 239 -5.35 -9.32 6.28
N ASP A 240 -4.58 -10.32 5.87
CA ASP A 240 -4.97 -11.72 5.92
C ASP A 240 -4.01 -12.62 6.70
N ARG A 241 -3.04 -12.01 7.38
CA ARG A 241 -2.01 -12.70 8.18
C ARG A 241 -1.45 -11.80 9.27
N PRO A 242 -0.73 -12.33 10.27
CA PRO A 242 -0.02 -11.54 11.26
C PRO A 242 0.92 -10.51 10.62
N PHE A 243 0.92 -9.29 11.12
CA PHE A 243 1.72 -8.22 10.55
C PHE A 243 3.23 -8.50 10.58
N GLN A 244 3.69 -9.24 11.59
CA GLN A 244 5.08 -9.70 11.65
C GLN A 244 5.49 -10.50 10.41
N GLU A 245 4.63 -11.38 9.89
CA GLU A 245 4.93 -12.17 8.69
C GLU A 245 5.09 -11.28 7.45
N ASN A 246 4.27 -10.23 7.32
CA ASN A 246 4.39 -9.24 6.25
C ASN A 246 5.70 -8.46 6.38
N MET A 247 6.05 -8.01 7.59
CA MET A 247 7.30 -7.30 7.88
C MET A 247 8.53 -8.16 7.53
N GLU A 248 8.55 -9.43 7.95
CA GLU A 248 9.64 -10.35 7.64
C GLU A 248 9.79 -10.63 6.14
N SER A 249 8.66 -10.76 5.43
CA SER A 249 8.66 -10.94 3.98
C SER A 249 9.21 -9.71 3.26
N ALA A 250 8.76 -8.52 3.63
CA ALA A 250 9.24 -7.26 3.05
C ALA A 250 10.73 -7.02 3.35
N CYS A 251 11.17 -7.28 4.58
CA CYS A 251 12.59 -7.15 4.94
C CYS A 251 13.49 -8.07 4.10
N ARG A 252 13.10 -9.33 3.89
CA ARG A 252 13.85 -10.26 3.04
C ARG A 252 13.91 -9.80 1.59
N GLU A 253 12.79 -9.29 1.06
CA GLU A 253 12.69 -8.79 -0.31
C GLU A 253 13.70 -7.67 -0.57
N ILE A 254 13.83 -6.70 0.35
CA ILE A 254 14.65 -5.49 0.16
C ILE A 254 16.03 -5.54 0.84
N GLY A 255 16.42 -6.69 1.39
CA GLY A 255 17.75 -6.86 1.97
C GLY A 255 17.92 -6.23 3.36
N LEU A 256 16.85 -6.16 4.18
CA LEU A 256 16.95 -5.82 5.60
C LEU A 256 17.11 -7.07 6.45
N VAL A 257 17.92 -6.99 7.50
CA VAL A 257 18.16 -8.09 8.45
C VAL A 257 17.88 -7.64 9.87
N ARG A 258 17.02 -8.38 10.59
CA ARG A 258 16.69 -8.08 11.99
C ARG A 258 17.93 -8.19 12.87
N SER A 259 18.22 -7.16 13.68
CA SER A 259 19.37 -7.10 14.59
C SER A 259 19.05 -6.22 15.80
N GLU A 260 19.11 -6.81 17.00
CA GLU A 260 18.81 -6.09 18.24
C GLU A 260 19.82 -4.97 18.58
N SER A 261 21.03 -5.05 18.01
CA SER A 261 22.09 -4.06 18.25
C SER A 261 22.17 -2.96 17.17
N SER A 262 21.26 -2.95 16.19
CA SER A 262 21.30 -1.94 15.13
C SER A 262 21.03 -0.54 15.67
N PRO A 263 21.73 0.50 15.20
CA PRO A 263 21.40 1.88 15.51
C PRO A 263 20.09 2.34 14.85
N VAL A 264 19.65 1.67 13.79
CA VAL A 264 18.39 1.94 13.08
C VAL A 264 17.29 1.14 13.74
N VAL A 265 16.24 1.81 14.23
CA VAL A 265 15.12 1.19 14.94
C VAL A 265 13.82 1.55 14.23
N ILE A 266 13.05 0.54 13.89
CA ILE A 266 11.68 0.68 13.41
C ILE A 266 10.75 0.35 14.58
N CYS A 267 10.10 1.36 15.15
CA CYS A 267 9.08 1.19 16.18
C CYS A 267 7.73 0.94 15.53
N VAL A 268 7.19 -0.25 15.69
CA VAL A 268 5.86 -0.64 15.21
C VAL A 268 4.87 -0.45 16.36
N CYS A 269 4.11 0.63 16.35
CA CYS A 269 3.04 0.88 17.31
C CYS A 269 1.76 0.25 16.82
N CYS A 270 1.30 -0.81 17.47
CA CYS A 270 0.09 -1.56 17.11
C CYS A 270 -0.80 -1.79 18.35
N PRO A 271 -2.05 -2.28 18.18
CA PRO A 271 -2.90 -2.63 19.31
C PRO A 271 -2.22 -3.62 20.26
N PRO A 272 -2.46 -3.50 21.58
CA PRO A 272 -1.85 -4.40 22.57
C PRO A 272 -2.44 -5.82 22.55
N GLU A 273 -3.64 -5.98 21.99
CA GLU A 273 -4.38 -7.24 21.92
C GLU A 273 -4.62 -7.65 20.46
N ALA A 274 -4.33 -8.90 20.13
CA ALA A 274 -4.48 -9.41 18.76
C ALA A 274 -5.94 -9.45 18.28
N ASP A 275 -6.88 -9.70 19.21
CA ASP A 275 -8.30 -9.93 18.90
C ASP A 275 -9.14 -8.63 18.81
N ALA A 276 -8.53 -7.47 19.00
CA ALA A 276 -9.23 -6.18 18.98
C ALA A 276 -8.56 -5.15 18.05
N PRO A 277 -8.31 -5.49 16.77
CA PRO A 277 -7.52 -4.64 15.86
C PRO A 277 -8.23 -3.32 15.49
N GLU A 278 -9.53 -3.21 15.69
CA GLU A 278 -10.32 -2.01 15.37
C GLU A 278 -10.60 -1.12 16.60
N GLN A 279 -10.23 -1.58 17.80
CA GLN A 279 -10.43 -0.77 19.00
C GLN A 279 -9.32 0.29 19.14
N PRO A 280 -9.68 1.53 19.46
CA PRO A 280 -8.70 2.58 19.70
C PRO A 280 -7.73 2.20 20.83
N VAL A 281 -6.45 2.36 20.62
CA VAL A 281 -5.44 2.19 21.66
C VAL A 281 -5.62 3.28 22.72
N SER A 282 -5.69 2.90 24.00
CA SER A 282 -5.95 3.85 25.07
C SER A 282 -4.81 4.85 25.27
N SER A 283 -5.14 6.07 25.72
CA SER A 283 -4.16 7.13 26.02
C SER A 283 -3.05 6.67 26.98
N ALA A 284 -3.36 5.80 27.92
CA ALA A 284 -2.35 5.26 28.86
C ALA A 284 -1.31 4.41 28.13
N ILE A 285 -1.73 3.59 27.18
CA ILE A 285 -0.85 2.73 26.37
C ILE A 285 -0.04 3.59 25.41
N LEU A 286 -0.66 4.57 24.72
CA LEU A 286 0.04 5.50 23.82
C LEU A 286 1.18 6.25 24.53
N LYS A 287 0.98 6.68 25.77
CA LYS A 287 2.03 7.28 26.59
C LYS A 287 3.16 6.32 26.92
N VAL A 288 2.85 5.04 27.16
CA VAL A 288 3.90 4.02 27.38
C VAL A 288 4.71 3.81 26.10
N TYR A 289 4.07 3.81 24.93
CA TYR A 289 4.77 3.73 23.65
C TYR A 289 5.69 4.94 23.43
N ALA A 290 5.18 6.15 23.65
CA ALA A 290 5.96 7.38 23.56
C ALA A 290 7.17 7.37 24.49
N GLN A 291 7.03 6.89 25.74
CA GLN A 291 8.17 6.77 26.68
C GLN A 291 9.26 5.81 26.17
N LYS A 292 8.89 4.71 25.51
CA LYS A 292 9.86 3.78 24.90
C LYS A 292 10.56 4.41 23.70
N ILE A 293 9.82 5.17 22.89
CA ILE A 293 10.38 5.95 21.77
C ILE A 293 11.37 6.99 22.30
N ASP A 294 10.99 7.75 23.34
CA ASP A 294 11.85 8.74 23.98
C ASP A 294 13.17 8.14 24.48
N ALA A 295 13.11 6.96 25.11
CA ALA A 295 14.31 6.27 25.59
C ALA A 295 15.28 5.94 24.43
N LEU A 296 14.77 5.46 23.29
CA LEU A 296 15.58 5.21 22.09
C LEU A 296 16.20 6.50 21.53
N LEU A 297 15.44 7.58 21.51
CA LEU A 297 15.93 8.89 21.07
C LEU A 297 17.01 9.44 22.04
N GLU A 298 16.87 9.22 23.34
CA GLU A 298 17.89 9.58 24.37
C GLU A 298 19.19 8.76 24.17
N GLU A 299 19.10 7.52 23.70
CA GLU A 299 20.25 6.68 23.29
C GLU A 299 20.85 7.09 21.93
N ASN A 300 20.36 8.15 21.28
CA ASN A 300 20.76 8.60 19.95
C ASN A 300 20.57 7.55 18.84
N ARG A 301 19.53 6.73 18.94
CA ARG A 301 19.14 5.78 17.90
C ARG A 301 18.42 6.54 16.77
N GLN A 302 18.53 6.01 15.56
CA GLN A 302 17.77 6.48 14.39
C GLN A 302 16.39 5.81 14.41
N VAL A 303 15.37 6.54 14.88
CA VAL A 303 14.04 5.99 15.13
C VAL A 303 13.09 6.34 13.99
N TYR A 304 12.52 5.31 13.37
CA TYR A 304 11.44 5.39 12.39
C TYR A 304 10.16 4.84 13.02
N LEU A 305 9.09 5.58 12.91
CA LEU A 305 7.83 5.24 13.57
C LEU A 305 6.78 4.76 12.56
N LEU A 306 6.36 3.52 12.70
CA LEU A 306 5.22 2.93 12.01
C LEU A 306 4.02 2.91 12.98
N ASP A 307 3.07 3.80 12.74
CA ASP A 307 1.89 3.94 13.59
C ASP A 307 0.71 3.14 13.01
N LEU A 308 0.50 1.96 13.55
CA LEU A 308 -0.59 1.04 13.22
C LEU A 308 -1.65 0.97 14.34
N THR A 309 -1.71 1.98 15.20
CA THR A 309 -2.65 2.03 16.32
C THR A 309 -4.11 2.20 15.87
N ARG A 310 -4.31 2.54 14.60
CA ARG A 310 -5.61 2.59 13.90
C ARG A 310 -5.42 2.37 12.40
N ALA A 311 -6.48 1.98 11.71
CA ALA A 311 -6.49 1.88 10.27
C ALA A 311 -6.74 3.25 9.61
N ASN A 312 -6.17 3.46 8.43
CA ASN A 312 -6.35 4.65 7.59
C ASN A 312 -6.01 5.96 8.30
N GLY A 313 -4.87 6.02 8.97
CA GLY A 313 -4.36 7.26 9.56
C GLY A 313 -3.63 7.03 10.88
N GLY A 314 -2.81 8.00 11.24
CA GLY A 314 -2.04 7.99 12.48
C GLY A 314 -2.84 8.42 13.70
N THR A 315 -2.18 8.40 14.84
CA THR A 315 -2.75 8.85 16.12
C THR A 315 -1.98 10.04 16.66
N ARG A 316 -2.59 11.22 16.60
CA ARG A 316 -1.96 12.47 17.05
C ARG A 316 -1.51 12.44 18.51
N GLU A 317 -2.27 11.75 19.38
CA GLU A 317 -1.91 11.60 20.79
C GLU A 317 -0.59 10.84 20.95
N LEU A 318 -0.29 9.86 20.09
CA LEU A 318 0.98 9.13 20.11
C LEU A 318 2.15 10.09 19.82
N ILE A 319 2.12 10.78 18.68
CA ILE A 319 3.17 11.73 18.30
C ILE A 319 3.27 12.89 19.30
N GLY A 320 2.14 13.44 19.75
CA GLY A 320 2.10 14.53 20.73
C GLY A 320 2.56 14.13 22.15
N SER A 321 2.68 12.82 22.41
CA SER A 321 3.23 12.30 23.68
C SER A 321 4.74 12.06 23.62
N VAL A 322 5.36 12.07 22.44
CA VAL A 322 6.82 12.02 22.28
C VAL A 322 7.41 13.37 22.64
N LYS A 323 8.45 13.40 23.49
CA LYS A 323 9.05 14.65 24.01
C LYS A 323 9.64 15.55 22.91
N ASP A 324 10.30 14.95 21.94
CA ASP A 324 10.94 15.68 20.83
C ASP A 324 10.73 14.92 19.50
N PRO A 325 9.53 15.04 18.91
CA PRO A 325 9.21 14.35 17.65
C PRO A 325 10.04 14.85 16.45
N ASP A 326 10.71 16.04 16.58
CA ASP A 326 11.68 16.50 15.59
C ASP A 326 12.89 15.57 15.43
N ARG A 327 13.18 14.71 16.40
CA ARG A 327 14.29 13.76 16.36
C ARG A 327 13.94 12.44 15.67
N LEU A 328 12.67 12.19 15.37
CA LEU A 328 12.28 11.02 14.57
C LEU A 328 12.84 11.17 13.16
N CYS A 329 13.35 10.08 12.62
CA CYS A 329 13.88 10.02 11.25
C CYS A 329 12.76 9.88 10.21
N GLY A 330 11.67 9.21 10.55
CA GLY A 330 10.53 9.01 9.64
C GLY A 330 9.25 8.59 10.35
N TYR A 331 8.15 8.66 9.62
CA TYR A 331 6.81 8.32 10.08
C TYR A 331 5.98 7.76 8.92
N SER A 332 5.13 6.80 9.21
CA SER A 332 4.10 6.34 8.26
C SER A 332 2.93 5.72 9.02
N ALA A 333 1.70 5.97 8.55
CA ALA A 333 0.48 5.54 9.23
C ALA A 333 -0.74 5.38 8.33
N TRP A 334 -0.67 5.82 7.08
CA TRP A 334 -1.86 5.86 6.23
C TRP A 334 -2.11 4.56 5.47
N ASN A 335 -3.41 4.33 5.14
CA ASN A 335 -3.92 3.21 4.38
C ASN A 335 -3.82 1.89 5.18
N THR A 336 -3.55 0.77 4.55
CA THR A 336 -3.35 -0.51 5.23
C THR A 336 -1.98 -0.58 5.90
N ALA A 337 -1.83 -1.46 6.86
CA ALA A 337 -0.58 -1.60 7.61
C ALA A 337 0.62 -1.92 6.70
N SER A 338 0.44 -2.79 5.70
CA SER A 338 1.52 -3.14 4.76
C SER A 338 1.88 -2.01 3.80
N ASN A 339 0.92 -1.18 3.36
CA ASN A 339 1.22 0.02 2.57
C ASN A 339 2.05 1.03 3.37
N SER A 340 1.66 1.27 4.64
CA SER A 340 2.42 2.13 5.55
C SER A 340 3.82 1.58 5.82
N MET A 341 3.93 0.26 6.03
CA MET A 341 5.20 -0.44 6.22
C MET A 341 6.12 -0.24 5.02
N GLY A 342 5.64 -0.53 3.81
CA GLY A 342 6.46 -0.40 2.60
C GLY A 342 6.96 1.02 2.38
N SER A 343 6.13 2.04 2.64
CA SER A 343 6.52 3.45 2.58
C SER A 343 7.61 3.79 3.59
N LEU A 344 7.50 3.30 4.84
CA LEU A 344 8.51 3.53 5.87
C LEU A 344 9.82 2.80 5.58
N LEU A 345 9.75 1.54 5.15
CA LEU A 345 10.95 0.76 4.77
C LEU A 345 11.67 1.42 3.58
N ALA A 346 10.92 1.98 2.64
CA ALA A 346 11.46 2.77 1.56
C ALA A 346 12.22 3.99 2.07
N GLN A 347 11.68 4.71 3.05
CA GLN A 347 12.38 5.83 3.68
C GLN A 347 13.65 5.36 4.39
N VAL A 348 13.61 4.29 5.18
CA VAL A 348 14.79 3.75 5.89
C VAL A 348 15.95 3.47 4.93
N LEU A 349 15.69 2.79 3.81
CA LEU A 349 16.72 2.50 2.81
C LEU A 349 17.21 3.75 2.10
N SER A 350 16.30 4.63 1.70
CA SER A 350 16.65 5.90 1.04
C SER A 350 17.53 6.77 1.94
N ASP A 351 17.16 6.93 3.20
CA ASP A 351 17.91 7.70 4.18
C ASP A 351 19.32 7.09 4.41
N THR A 352 19.40 5.75 4.46
CA THR A 352 20.67 5.05 4.58
C THR A 352 21.56 5.25 3.35
N LEU A 353 21.00 5.23 2.13
CA LEU A 353 21.73 5.49 0.89
C LEU A 353 22.27 6.92 0.83
N HIS A 354 21.54 7.90 1.33
CA HIS A 354 21.94 9.30 1.32
C HIS A 354 22.76 9.71 2.55
N GLY A 355 22.79 8.90 3.60
CA GLY A 355 23.48 9.19 4.86
C GLY A 355 22.80 10.21 5.76
N HIS A 356 21.58 10.60 5.47
CA HIS A 356 20.76 11.52 6.28
C HIS A 356 19.28 11.29 6.08
N SER A 357 18.46 11.68 7.07
CA SER A 357 17.00 11.53 7.00
C SER A 357 16.38 12.54 6.02
N ASN A 358 15.43 12.07 5.22
CA ASN A 358 14.61 12.89 4.34
C ASN A 358 13.53 13.61 5.15
N ARG A 359 13.87 14.81 5.65
CA ARG A 359 12.97 15.63 6.47
C ARG A 359 11.72 16.07 5.73
N ALA A 360 11.83 16.39 4.44
CA ALA A 360 10.69 16.76 3.63
C ALA A 360 9.66 15.64 3.56
N PHE A 361 10.11 14.40 3.24
CA PHE A 361 9.23 13.24 3.20
C PHE A 361 8.58 12.94 4.56
N TYR A 362 9.33 13.05 5.67
CA TYR A 362 8.76 12.91 7.01
C TYR A 362 7.63 13.93 7.25
N CYS A 363 7.83 15.20 6.89
CA CYS A 363 6.80 16.23 7.01
C CYS A 363 5.59 15.95 6.09
N GLU A 364 5.80 15.46 4.86
CA GLU A 364 4.73 15.06 3.95
C GLU A 364 3.86 13.94 4.55
N ARG A 365 4.49 12.94 5.18
CA ARG A 365 3.75 11.89 5.89
C ARG A 365 2.97 12.41 7.09
N LEU A 366 3.49 13.41 7.82
CA LEU A 366 2.72 14.06 8.89
C LEU A 366 1.53 14.86 8.34
N LEU A 367 1.72 15.61 7.24
CA LEU A 367 0.63 16.34 6.59
C LEU A 367 -0.49 15.42 6.11
N ASP A 368 -0.13 14.30 5.48
CA ASP A 368 -1.09 13.32 4.96
C ASP A 368 -1.59 12.39 6.07
N ASP A 369 -0.74 11.46 6.52
CA ASP A 369 -1.13 10.33 7.37
C ASP A 369 -1.69 10.76 8.72
N LEU A 370 -1.15 11.83 9.30
CA LEU A 370 -1.55 12.31 10.62
C LEU A 370 -2.61 13.41 10.54
N ILE A 371 -2.33 14.50 9.82
CA ILE A 371 -3.20 15.68 9.85
C ILE A 371 -4.43 15.47 8.96
N TYR A 372 -4.23 15.08 7.71
CA TYR A 372 -5.37 14.88 6.81
C TYR A 372 -6.24 13.70 7.23
N GLN A 373 -5.67 12.53 7.31
CA GLN A 373 -6.44 11.29 7.49
C GLN A 373 -7.15 11.23 8.83
N GLU A 374 -6.50 11.67 9.91
CA GLU A 374 -7.11 11.65 11.23
C GLU A 374 -8.11 12.79 11.46
N THR A 375 -7.78 14.01 11.02
CA THR A 375 -8.50 15.21 11.44
C THR A 375 -9.24 15.90 10.31
N LEU A 376 -8.56 16.27 9.22
CA LEU A 376 -9.16 17.16 8.22
C LEU A 376 -10.09 16.43 7.25
N ARG A 377 -9.81 15.17 6.92
CA ARG A 377 -10.62 14.40 5.98
C ARG A 377 -12.09 14.24 6.44
N PRO A 378 -12.41 13.86 7.68
CA PRO A 378 -13.79 13.82 8.15
C PRO A 378 -14.49 15.18 8.06
N GLU A 379 -13.78 16.27 8.35
CA GLU A 379 -14.33 17.62 8.27
C GLU A 379 -14.59 18.06 6.84
N VAL A 380 -13.64 17.85 5.92
CA VAL A 380 -13.81 18.09 4.47
C VAL A 380 -14.99 17.30 3.93
N GLN A 381 -15.08 16.01 4.27
CA GLN A 381 -16.18 15.15 3.81
C GLN A 381 -17.54 15.64 4.29
N LYS A 382 -17.62 16.06 5.55
CA LYS A 382 -18.85 16.65 6.11
C LYS A 382 -19.23 17.92 5.36
N LEU A 383 -18.32 18.86 5.19
CA LEU A 383 -18.59 20.13 4.51
C LEU A 383 -19.02 19.92 3.05
N LEU A 384 -18.36 19.01 2.33
CA LEU A 384 -18.71 18.70 0.95
C LEU A 384 -20.08 17.99 0.85
N SER A 385 -20.37 17.07 1.76
CA SER A 385 -21.68 16.41 1.82
C SER A 385 -22.81 17.40 2.12
N ASP A 386 -22.60 18.36 3.01
CA ASP A 386 -23.54 19.44 3.32
C ASP A 386 -23.80 20.34 2.09
N LEU A 387 -22.85 20.40 1.15
CA LEU A 387 -22.95 21.09 -0.13
C LEU A 387 -23.56 20.23 -1.26
N GLY A 388 -23.91 18.96 -0.97
CA GLY A 388 -24.53 18.03 -1.94
C GLY A 388 -23.52 17.34 -2.87
N GLU A 389 -22.23 17.35 -2.51
CA GLU A 389 -21.19 16.59 -3.23
C GLU A 389 -21.15 15.12 -2.77
N ASP A 390 -20.89 14.22 -3.71
CA ASP A 390 -20.50 12.83 -3.40
C ASP A 390 -18.99 12.77 -3.16
N VAL A 391 -18.57 12.48 -1.94
CA VAL A 391 -17.15 12.46 -1.52
C VAL A 391 -16.31 11.38 -2.21
N PHE A 392 -16.96 10.38 -2.83
CA PHE A 392 -16.32 9.36 -3.67
C PHE A 392 -16.17 9.81 -5.13
N SER A 393 -16.96 10.82 -5.57
CA SER A 393 -16.98 11.30 -6.95
C SER A 393 -17.40 12.78 -7.00
N LEU A 394 -16.44 13.67 -6.74
CA LEU A 394 -16.65 15.11 -6.69
C LEU A 394 -16.97 15.67 -8.07
N LYS A 395 -18.00 16.50 -8.15
CA LYS A 395 -18.38 17.25 -9.37
C LYS A 395 -17.54 18.52 -9.53
N ASP A 396 -17.19 19.16 -8.41
CA ASP A 396 -16.41 20.40 -8.37
C ASP A 396 -15.12 20.21 -7.54
N LYS A 397 -14.13 19.49 -8.15
CA LYS A 397 -12.81 19.28 -7.53
C LYS A 397 -12.11 20.60 -7.17
N PRO A 398 -12.06 21.66 -8.02
CA PRO A 398 -11.43 22.94 -7.65
C PRO A 398 -12.00 23.57 -6.38
N ARG A 399 -13.32 23.50 -6.20
CA ARG A 399 -13.98 23.98 -4.97
C ARG A 399 -13.58 23.15 -3.76
N ALA A 400 -13.56 21.83 -3.90
CA ALA A 400 -13.13 20.93 -2.84
C ALA A 400 -11.68 21.19 -2.41
N GLU A 401 -10.78 21.41 -3.37
CA GLU A 401 -9.38 21.78 -3.08
C GLU A 401 -9.24 23.15 -2.41
N SER A 402 -10.09 24.13 -2.77
CA SER A 402 -10.10 25.43 -2.09
C SER A 402 -10.53 25.30 -0.62
N LEU A 403 -11.57 24.48 -0.35
CA LEU A 403 -12.00 24.18 1.02
C LEU A 403 -10.89 23.43 1.79
N LEU A 404 -10.26 22.45 1.17
CA LEU A 404 -9.16 21.70 1.76
C LEU A 404 -8.01 22.64 2.18
N ARG A 405 -7.54 23.49 1.29
CA ARG A 405 -6.48 24.48 1.59
C ARG A 405 -6.87 25.39 2.75
N SER A 406 -8.09 25.92 2.73
CA SER A 406 -8.59 26.78 3.81
C SER A 406 -8.64 26.07 5.17
N LEU A 407 -8.94 24.77 5.18
CA LEU A 407 -8.91 23.96 6.41
C LEU A 407 -7.48 23.75 6.90
N TYR A 408 -6.54 23.42 6.01
CA TYR A 408 -5.13 23.30 6.39
C TYR A 408 -4.61 24.62 6.97
N ASP A 409 -4.82 25.74 6.31
CA ASP A 409 -4.36 27.06 6.76
C ASP A 409 -4.91 27.43 8.15
N ARG A 410 -6.15 27.04 8.43
CA ARG A 410 -6.81 27.34 9.71
C ARG A 410 -6.38 26.40 10.83
N GLU A 411 -6.33 25.09 10.58
CA GLU A 411 -6.19 24.07 11.61
C GLU A 411 -4.74 23.65 11.86
N LEU A 412 -3.91 23.64 10.81
CA LEU A 412 -2.55 23.11 10.90
C LEU A 412 -1.70 23.73 12.03
N PRO A 413 -1.75 25.07 12.30
CA PRO A 413 -0.98 25.65 13.39
C PRO A 413 -1.28 25.04 14.77
N GLY A 414 -2.50 24.58 15.00
CA GLY A 414 -2.93 23.91 16.24
C GLY A 414 -2.75 22.40 16.24
N LEU A 415 -2.47 21.79 15.08
CA LEU A 415 -2.37 20.34 14.91
C LEU A 415 -0.94 19.86 14.70
N TRP A 416 -0.04 20.74 14.25
CA TRP A 416 1.31 20.39 13.84
C TRP A 416 2.18 19.95 15.02
N PRO A 417 2.81 18.76 14.96
CA PRO A 417 3.51 18.23 16.12
C PRO A 417 4.97 18.69 16.27
N LEU A 418 5.54 19.31 15.21
CA LEU A 418 6.94 19.71 15.20
C LEU A 418 7.11 21.21 15.48
N LYS A 419 8.34 21.62 15.80
CA LYS A 419 8.67 23.04 16.13
C LYS A 419 8.41 24.00 14.98
N THR A 420 8.60 23.55 13.75
CA THR A 420 8.48 24.40 12.55
C THR A 420 7.52 23.76 11.55
N ILE A 421 6.53 24.53 11.08
CA ILE A 421 5.67 24.12 9.96
C ILE A 421 6.44 24.40 8.67
N PRO A 422 6.66 23.40 7.80
CA PRO A 422 7.34 23.62 6.52
C PRO A 422 6.45 24.44 5.56
N ARG A 423 7.03 24.98 4.50
CA ARG A 423 6.23 25.43 3.34
C ARG A 423 5.68 24.21 2.63
N TYR A 424 4.41 24.23 2.30
CA TYR A 424 3.75 23.07 1.70
C TYR A 424 2.67 23.48 0.68
N THR A 425 2.27 22.52 -0.13
CA THR A 425 1.06 22.59 -0.94
C THR A 425 0.20 21.35 -0.71
N VAL A 426 -1.12 21.52 -0.83
CA VAL A 426 -2.07 20.40 -0.75
C VAL A 426 -3.06 20.44 -1.91
N SER A 427 -3.37 19.28 -2.45
CA SER A 427 -4.32 19.08 -3.54
C SER A 427 -4.96 17.70 -3.45
N LEU A 428 -6.03 17.49 -4.18
CA LEU A 428 -6.62 16.16 -4.35
C LEU A 428 -6.05 15.54 -5.64
N PRO A 429 -5.41 14.36 -5.59
CA PRO A 429 -4.90 13.73 -6.81
C PRO A 429 -6.04 13.39 -7.79
N TRP A 430 -7.18 12.97 -7.27
CA TRP A 430 -8.38 12.63 -8.05
C TRP A 430 -9.62 13.41 -7.58
N ALA A 431 -10.74 13.24 -8.28
CA ALA A 431 -12.01 13.88 -7.91
C ALA A 431 -12.72 13.13 -6.76
N ARG A 432 -12.01 12.88 -5.66
CA ARG A 432 -12.52 12.28 -4.42
C ARG A 432 -11.68 12.74 -3.22
N THR A 433 -12.19 12.48 -2.01
CA THR A 433 -11.55 12.95 -0.77
C THR A 433 -10.82 11.86 -0.01
N PHE A 434 -10.63 10.69 -0.57
CA PHE A 434 -9.94 9.60 0.14
C PHE A 434 -8.46 9.88 0.29
N GLU A 435 -7.81 10.40 -0.75
CA GLU A 435 -6.40 10.76 -0.78
C GLU A 435 -6.21 12.28 -0.77
N VAL A 436 -5.08 12.69 -0.23
CA VAL A 436 -4.52 14.03 -0.41
C VAL A 436 -3.10 13.89 -0.97
N ARG A 437 -2.70 14.83 -1.79
CA ARG A 437 -1.31 15.06 -2.14
C ARG A 437 -0.80 16.25 -1.35
N ALA A 438 0.17 15.99 -0.49
CA ALA A 438 0.88 17.01 0.28
C ALA A 438 2.35 17.01 -0.16
N ASP A 439 2.82 18.12 -0.67
CA ASP A 439 4.21 18.30 -1.09
C ASP A 439 4.85 19.37 -0.21
N VAL A 440 6.00 19.08 0.39
CA VAL A 440 6.83 20.06 1.09
C VAL A 440 7.69 20.80 0.06
N LEU A 441 7.62 22.12 0.10
CA LEU A 441 8.36 22.97 -0.82
C LEU A 441 9.78 23.20 -0.31
N PRO A 442 10.78 23.30 -1.20
CA PRO A 442 12.14 23.66 -0.81
C PRO A 442 12.15 25.01 -0.09
N GLU A 443 13.07 25.16 0.86
CA GLU A 443 13.38 26.47 1.41
C GLU A 443 13.85 27.38 0.27
N GLU A 444 13.38 28.63 0.24
CA GLU A 444 13.93 29.60 -0.71
C GLU A 444 15.40 29.79 -0.34
N GLU A 445 16.31 29.40 -1.23
CA GLU A 445 17.69 29.83 -1.11
C GLU A 445 17.66 31.35 -1.11
N ASP A 446 18.03 31.97 0.02
CA ASP A 446 18.26 33.42 0.08
C ASP A 446 19.29 33.75 -1.00
N CYS A 447 18.81 34.26 -2.14
CA CYS A 447 19.67 34.86 -3.16
C CYS A 447 20.28 36.15 -2.55
N THR A 448 21.31 35.97 -1.71
CA THR A 448 22.17 37.08 -1.25
C THR A 448 23.41 37.20 -2.14
#